data_d8a9a2024a014b0551c1ec8a9a41a2cf
#
_entry.id   d8a9a2024a014b0551c1ec8a9a41a2cf
#
_cell.length_a   1.000
_cell.length_b   1.000
_cell.length_c   1.000
_cell.angle_alpha   90.00
_cell.angle_beta   90.00
_cell.angle_gamma   90.00
#
_symmetry.space_group_name_H-M   'P 1'
#
loop_
_entity.id
_entity.type
_entity.pdbx_description
1 polymer ?
#
loop_
_entity_poly.entity_id
_entity_poly.type
_entity_poly.pdbx_seq_one_letter_code
_entity_poly.pdbx_strand_id
1 'polypeptide(L)'
;MGSRRYRVSPALVVAGVALLFALGGSAFAVGQKVAAPQQRCQAGAVRALAVVTGVPRQGIENIPDTYTANPAAFDRRFNCTGKGVQVKRAGSGQWDVRFPGISGASCLASSMSTQAGSISCVPQADGGYRVSLRGTGTIENQLPPMNVPFLVVIV
;
A
#
# COMPACT_ATOMS: atom_id res chain seq x y z
N MET A 1 -52.36 56.62 2.44
CA MET A 1 -51.23 55.67 2.61
C MET A 1 -51.49 54.45 1.74
N GLY A 2 -50.84 54.38 0.57
CA GLY A 2 -51.05 53.29 -0.39
C GLY A 2 -50.06 52.14 -0.11
N SER A 3 -50.57 50.98 0.26
CA SER A 3 -49.76 49.78 0.45
C SER A 3 -49.30 49.23 -0.93
N ARG A 4 -48.04 49.35 -1.25
CA ARG A 4 -47.44 48.69 -2.42
C ARG A 4 -47.40 47.21 -2.17
N ARG A 5 -48.31 46.45 -2.82
CA ARG A 5 -48.25 44.97 -2.87
C ARG A 5 -47.09 44.57 -3.78
N TYR A 6 -46.01 44.09 -3.22
CA TYR A 6 -44.90 43.48 -3.97
C TYR A 6 -45.40 42.15 -4.56
N ARG A 7 -45.57 42.10 -5.88
CA ARG A 7 -45.80 40.85 -6.60
C ARG A 7 -44.44 40.16 -6.79
N VAL A 8 -44.19 39.13 -5.98
CA VAL A 8 -42.98 38.33 -6.16
C VAL A 8 -43.11 37.57 -7.48
N SER A 9 -42.18 37.77 -8.41
CA SER A 9 -42.15 37.08 -9.68
C SER A 9 -41.92 35.60 -9.46
N PRO A 10 -42.66 34.67 -10.13
CA PRO A 10 -42.44 33.25 -9.97
C PRO A 10 -41.02 32.81 -10.36
N ALA A 11 -40.37 33.57 -11.25
CA ALA A 11 -38.97 33.35 -11.59
C ALA A 11 -38.00 33.54 -10.40
N LEU A 12 -38.31 34.52 -9.52
CA LEU A 12 -37.50 34.81 -8.35
C LEU A 12 -37.61 33.75 -7.26
N VAL A 13 -38.79 33.11 -7.17
CA VAL A 13 -39.03 31.99 -6.26
C VAL A 13 -38.24 30.75 -6.74
N VAL A 14 -38.27 30.46 -8.05
CA VAL A 14 -37.53 29.31 -8.63
C VAL A 14 -36.04 29.52 -8.49
N ALA A 15 -35.52 30.73 -8.72
CA ALA A 15 -34.09 31.03 -8.55
C ALA A 15 -33.66 30.89 -7.06
N GLY A 16 -34.48 31.30 -6.13
CA GLY A 16 -34.20 31.15 -4.68
C GLY A 16 -34.15 29.67 -4.25
N VAL A 17 -35.07 28.85 -4.75
CA VAL A 17 -35.06 27.40 -4.47
C VAL A 17 -33.84 26.72 -5.08
N ALA A 18 -33.49 27.06 -6.33
CA ALA A 18 -32.27 26.50 -6.97
C ALA A 18 -30.98 26.87 -6.20
N LEU A 19 -30.92 28.10 -5.68
CA LEU A 19 -29.77 28.55 -4.87
C LEU A 19 -29.68 27.78 -3.53
N LEU A 20 -30.78 27.47 -2.89
CA LEU A 20 -30.82 26.68 -1.66
C LEU A 20 -30.35 25.24 -1.92
N PHE A 21 -30.70 24.62 -3.04
CA PHE A 21 -30.21 23.31 -3.43
C PHE A 21 -28.72 23.34 -3.78
N ALA A 22 -28.23 24.39 -4.43
CA ALA A 22 -26.81 24.55 -4.76
C ALA A 22 -25.94 24.77 -3.52
N LEU A 23 -26.42 25.50 -2.52
CA LEU A 23 -25.68 25.78 -1.27
C LEU A 23 -25.89 24.70 -0.21
N GLY A 24 -27.05 24.05 -0.18
CA GLY A 24 -27.37 22.96 0.77
C GLY A 24 -26.79 21.62 0.38
N GLY A 25 -26.57 21.37 -0.91
CA GLY A 25 -26.03 20.10 -1.41
C GLY A 25 -24.58 19.83 -0.96
N SER A 26 -23.80 20.85 -0.65
CA SER A 26 -22.44 20.71 -0.15
C SER A 26 -22.33 20.40 1.36
N ALA A 27 -23.38 20.64 2.13
CA ALA A 27 -23.37 20.39 3.57
C ALA A 27 -23.67 18.92 3.93
N PHE A 28 -24.29 18.15 3.05
CA PHE A 28 -24.52 16.71 3.28
C PHE A 28 -23.33 15.80 2.94
N ALA A 29 -22.28 16.34 2.30
CA ALA A 29 -21.07 15.57 1.97
C ALA A 29 -20.05 15.47 3.13
N VAL A 30 -20.26 16.17 4.24
CA VAL A 30 -19.32 16.25 5.37
C VAL A 30 -19.73 15.34 6.53
N GLY A 31 -20.07 14.10 6.27
CA GLY A 31 -20.42 13.20 7.39
C GLY A 31 -20.38 11.72 7.10
N GLN A 32 -20.40 11.33 5.85
CA GLN A 32 -20.12 9.96 5.52
C GLN A 32 -18.59 9.79 5.48
N LYS A 33 -18.01 9.30 6.58
CA LYS A 33 -16.83 8.45 6.47
C LYS A 33 -17.26 7.35 5.51
N VAL A 34 -16.99 7.54 4.22
CA VAL A 34 -17.03 6.44 3.26
C VAL A 34 -15.99 5.50 3.82
N ALA A 35 -16.44 4.48 4.56
CA ALA A 35 -15.61 3.36 4.92
C ALA A 35 -15.05 2.92 3.56
N ALA A 36 -13.76 3.12 3.36
CA ALA A 36 -13.10 2.68 2.14
C ALA A 36 -13.58 1.25 1.93
N PRO A 37 -14.15 0.92 0.74
CA PRO A 37 -14.68 -0.41 0.53
C PRO A 37 -13.59 -1.37 0.97
N GLN A 38 -13.87 -2.21 1.96
CA GLN A 38 -12.94 -3.25 2.38
C GLN A 38 -12.72 -4.08 1.12
N GLN A 39 -11.60 -3.83 0.48
CA GLN A 39 -11.20 -4.50 -0.74
C GLN A 39 -11.00 -5.95 -0.31
N ARG A 40 -12.05 -6.75 -0.47
CA ARG A 40 -12.03 -8.17 -0.11
C ARG A 40 -10.92 -8.79 -0.94
N CYS A 41 -10.11 -9.61 -0.30
CA CYS A 41 -9.05 -10.36 -0.97
C CYS A 41 -9.69 -11.27 -2.03
N GLN A 42 -9.70 -10.85 -3.27
CA GLN A 42 -10.25 -11.61 -4.39
C GLN A 42 -9.13 -12.42 -5.04
N ALA A 43 -9.44 -13.67 -5.41
CA ALA A 43 -8.53 -14.48 -6.19
C ALA A 43 -8.26 -13.82 -7.55
N GLY A 44 -7.00 -13.82 -7.99
CA GLY A 44 -6.58 -13.20 -9.25
C GLY A 44 -6.34 -11.69 -9.21
N ALA A 45 -6.61 -11.02 -8.06
CA ALA A 45 -6.25 -9.63 -7.83
C ALA A 45 -4.98 -9.53 -6.97
N VAL A 46 -4.34 -8.36 -6.97
CA VAL A 46 -3.26 -8.05 -6.03
C VAL A 46 -3.81 -8.07 -4.61
N ARG A 47 -3.42 -9.08 -3.83
CA ARG A 47 -3.87 -9.29 -2.45
C ARG A 47 -3.03 -8.52 -1.44
N ALA A 48 -1.75 -8.36 -1.73
CA ALA A 48 -0.85 -7.56 -0.91
C ALA A 48 0.33 -7.03 -1.71
N LEU A 49 0.94 -5.96 -1.20
CA LEU A 49 2.10 -5.32 -1.79
C LEU A 49 2.97 -4.70 -0.69
N ALA A 50 4.27 -4.82 -0.83
CA ALA A 50 5.24 -4.10 0.00
C ALA A 50 6.41 -3.61 -0.85
N VAL A 51 6.72 -2.32 -0.76
CA VAL A 51 7.98 -1.74 -1.20
C VAL A 51 8.84 -1.56 0.03
N VAL A 52 9.86 -2.41 0.16
CA VAL A 52 10.75 -2.43 1.32
C VAL A 52 11.98 -1.60 0.98
N THR A 53 12.19 -0.50 1.69
CA THR A 53 13.30 0.46 1.46
C THR A 53 14.26 0.55 2.63
N GLY A 54 13.89 -0.07 3.76
CA GLY A 54 14.66 -0.01 4.98
C GLY A 54 14.31 1.17 5.88
N VAL A 55 14.99 1.26 7.01
CA VAL A 55 14.84 2.37 7.96
C VAL A 55 15.48 3.62 7.38
N PRO A 56 14.82 4.79 7.42
CA PRO A 56 15.39 6.04 6.92
C PRO A 56 16.79 6.29 7.50
N ARG A 57 17.73 6.66 6.64
CA ARG A 57 19.16 6.94 6.91
C ARG A 57 20.04 5.74 7.23
N GLN A 58 19.49 4.54 7.37
CA GLN A 58 20.25 3.34 7.73
C GLN A 58 20.22 2.25 6.65
N GLY A 59 19.32 2.38 5.67
CA GLY A 59 19.17 1.42 4.58
C GLY A 59 18.49 0.12 4.98
N ILE A 60 18.32 -0.76 4.00
CA ILE A 60 17.61 -2.02 4.16
C ILE A 60 18.39 -3.05 5.02
N GLU A 61 19.70 -2.92 5.12
CA GLU A 61 20.57 -3.77 5.96
C GLU A 61 20.25 -3.65 7.47
N ASN A 62 19.63 -2.56 7.88
CA ASN A 62 19.28 -2.30 9.27
C ASN A 62 17.84 -2.72 9.65
N ILE A 63 17.16 -3.45 8.79
CA ILE A 63 15.92 -4.14 9.16
C ILE A 63 16.30 -5.19 10.21
N PRO A 64 15.59 -5.25 11.36
CA PRO A 64 15.90 -6.20 12.43
C PRO A 64 15.69 -7.66 11.98
N ASP A 65 16.31 -8.59 12.68
CA ASP A 65 16.16 -10.04 12.49
C ASP A 65 14.82 -10.58 13.02
N THR A 66 14.08 -9.76 13.74
CA THR A 66 12.72 -10.04 14.19
C THR A 66 11.69 -9.28 13.36
N TYR A 67 10.48 -9.82 13.22
CA TYR A 67 9.43 -9.17 12.45
C TYR A 67 9.08 -7.79 13.00
N THR A 68 9.19 -6.78 12.17
CA THR A 68 8.80 -5.40 12.48
C THR A 68 7.71 -4.91 11.52
N ALA A 69 6.74 -4.16 12.05
CA ALA A 69 5.75 -3.43 11.29
C ALA A 69 6.07 -1.93 11.21
N ASN A 70 7.31 -1.53 11.54
CA ASN A 70 7.72 -0.14 11.51
C ASN A 70 7.42 0.49 10.14
N PRO A 71 6.61 1.56 10.06
CA PRO A 71 6.29 2.23 8.80
C PRO A 71 7.52 2.68 8.01
N ALA A 72 8.59 3.03 8.72
CA ALA A 72 9.82 3.50 8.11
C ALA A 72 10.58 2.43 7.31
N ALA A 73 10.25 1.16 7.48
CA ALA A 73 10.83 0.07 6.70
C ALA A 73 10.21 -0.03 5.29
N PHE A 74 9.12 0.68 5.04
CA PHE A 74 8.33 0.57 3.82
C PHE A 74 8.10 1.94 3.18
N ASP A 75 8.30 2.07 1.88
CA ASP A 75 7.83 3.22 1.10
C ASP A 75 6.31 3.09 0.84
N ARG A 76 5.88 1.90 0.45
CA ARG A 76 4.47 1.56 0.22
C ARG A 76 4.15 0.20 0.80
N ARG A 77 2.95 0.05 1.31
CA ARG A 77 2.45 -1.22 1.80
C ARG A 77 0.93 -1.29 1.67
N PHE A 78 0.46 -2.47 1.30
CA PHE A 78 -0.95 -2.78 1.19
C PHE A 78 -1.17 -4.24 1.60
N ASN A 79 -2.24 -4.50 2.32
CA ASN A 79 -2.71 -5.84 2.64
C ASN A 79 -4.24 -5.81 2.61
N CYS A 80 -4.86 -6.57 1.71
CA CYS A 80 -6.31 -6.60 1.51
C CYS A 80 -7.08 -7.03 2.76
N THR A 81 -6.43 -7.70 3.72
CA THR A 81 -7.06 -8.06 5.00
C THR A 81 -7.15 -6.89 5.99
N GLY A 82 -6.55 -5.74 5.66
CA GLY A 82 -6.45 -4.58 6.56
C GLY A 82 -5.41 -4.74 7.67
N LYS A 83 -4.74 -5.90 7.77
CA LYS A 83 -3.68 -6.13 8.75
C LYS A 83 -2.36 -5.51 8.27
N GLY A 84 -1.51 -5.13 9.22
CA GLY A 84 -0.19 -4.56 8.91
C GLY A 84 0.72 -5.53 8.16
N VAL A 85 1.63 -4.98 7.35
CA VAL A 85 2.72 -5.72 6.72
C VAL A 85 3.91 -5.74 7.66
N GLN A 86 4.63 -6.84 7.72
CA GLN A 86 5.80 -7.03 8.56
C GLN A 86 7.00 -7.49 7.73
N VAL A 87 8.20 -7.08 8.13
CA VAL A 87 9.45 -7.52 7.50
C VAL A 87 10.48 -7.82 8.56
N LYS A 88 11.33 -8.80 8.30
CA LYS A 88 12.55 -9.07 9.08
C LYS A 88 13.71 -9.39 8.15
N ARG A 89 14.92 -9.19 8.63
CA ARG A 89 16.13 -9.68 7.99
C ARG A 89 16.28 -11.18 8.28
N ALA A 90 16.50 -11.99 7.26
CA ALA A 90 16.74 -13.42 7.39
C ALA A 90 18.21 -13.79 7.20
N GLY A 91 18.98 -12.91 6.54
CA GLY A 91 20.39 -13.08 6.27
C GLY A 91 20.91 -12.02 5.32
N SER A 92 22.14 -12.15 4.88
CA SER A 92 22.72 -11.27 3.86
C SER A 92 22.00 -11.43 2.53
N GLY A 93 21.42 -10.35 2.00
CA GLY A 93 20.59 -10.38 0.79
C GLY A 93 19.28 -11.16 0.94
N GLN A 94 18.79 -11.40 2.16
CA GLN A 94 17.59 -12.16 2.42
C GLN A 94 16.69 -11.47 3.44
N TRP A 95 15.40 -11.37 3.11
CA TRP A 95 14.36 -10.82 3.98
C TRP A 95 13.12 -11.69 3.95
N ASP A 96 12.46 -11.82 5.09
CA ASP A 96 11.14 -12.43 5.17
C ASP A 96 10.10 -11.32 5.30
N VAL A 97 9.14 -11.29 4.38
CA VAL A 97 8.00 -10.36 4.38
C VAL A 97 6.75 -11.15 4.72
N ARG A 98 5.97 -10.67 5.69
CA ARG A 98 4.73 -11.31 6.11
C ARG A 98 3.54 -10.40 5.87
N PHE A 99 2.48 -10.97 5.31
CA PHE A 99 1.18 -10.34 5.09
C PHE A 99 0.14 -11.08 5.91
N PRO A 100 -0.09 -10.69 7.18
CA PRO A 100 -0.98 -11.42 8.08
C PRO A 100 -2.39 -11.60 7.51
N GLY A 101 -2.89 -12.85 7.54
CA GLY A 101 -4.19 -13.22 6.98
C GLY A 101 -4.18 -13.58 5.50
N ILE A 102 -3.00 -13.58 4.85
CA ILE A 102 -2.81 -14.10 3.48
C ILE A 102 -1.97 -15.37 3.57
N SER A 103 -2.46 -16.43 2.93
CA SER A 103 -1.77 -17.72 2.82
C SER A 103 -2.02 -18.33 1.45
N GLY A 104 -1.13 -19.23 1.01
CA GLY A 104 -1.30 -20.02 -0.20
C GLY A 104 -1.35 -19.21 -1.51
N ALA A 105 -0.78 -18.01 -1.53
CA ALA A 105 -0.77 -17.12 -2.69
C ALA A 105 0.58 -17.15 -3.40
N SER A 106 0.57 -16.81 -4.68
CA SER A 106 1.78 -16.65 -5.47
C SER A 106 2.49 -15.36 -5.09
N CYS A 107 3.83 -15.39 -5.06
CA CYS A 107 4.68 -14.27 -4.73
C CYS A 107 5.50 -13.87 -5.95
N LEU A 108 5.47 -12.57 -6.27
CA LEU A 108 6.32 -11.94 -7.26
C LEU A 108 7.20 -10.92 -6.54
N ALA A 109 8.48 -10.87 -6.91
CA ALA A 109 9.39 -9.86 -6.38
C ALA A 109 10.17 -9.18 -7.49
N SER A 110 10.50 -7.91 -7.30
CA SER A 110 11.31 -7.11 -8.20
C SER A 110 12.30 -6.28 -7.39
N SER A 111 13.55 -6.22 -7.85
CA SER A 111 14.54 -5.30 -7.30
C SER A 111 14.28 -3.88 -7.78
N MET A 112 14.51 -2.91 -6.93
CA MET A 112 14.51 -1.48 -7.27
C MET A 112 15.90 -0.95 -7.66
N SER A 113 16.88 -1.86 -7.79
CA SER A 113 18.26 -1.52 -8.19
C SER A 113 18.62 -2.20 -9.50
N THR A 114 19.27 -1.47 -10.39
CA THR A 114 19.83 -1.98 -11.65
C THR A 114 21.02 -2.92 -11.45
N GLN A 115 21.60 -2.95 -10.27
CA GLN A 115 22.73 -3.82 -9.91
C GLN A 115 22.30 -5.22 -9.47
N ALA A 116 20.99 -5.45 -9.26
CA ALA A 116 20.50 -6.79 -8.90
C ALA A 116 20.49 -7.70 -10.13
N GLY A 117 21.19 -8.82 -10.06
CA GLY A 117 21.23 -9.83 -11.12
C GLY A 117 20.08 -10.82 -11.04
N SER A 118 19.67 -11.19 -9.85
CA SER A 118 18.52 -12.08 -9.64
C SER A 118 17.76 -11.76 -8.36
N ILE A 119 16.46 -11.99 -8.39
CA ILE A 119 15.59 -11.91 -7.23
C ILE A 119 14.68 -13.13 -7.23
N SER A 120 14.46 -13.70 -6.06
CA SER A 120 13.51 -14.79 -5.85
C SER A 120 12.58 -14.48 -4.70
N CYS A 121 11.37 -15.01 -4.77
CA CYS A 121 10.37 -14.95 -3.71
C CYS A 121 9.79 -16.34 -3.48
N VAL A 122 9.89 -16.85 -2.24
CA VAL A 122 9.50 -18.22 -1.89
C VAL A 122 8.63 -18.20 -0.63
N PRO A 123 7.44 -18.83 -0.65
CA PRO A 123 6.63 -18.99 0.55
C PRO A 123 7.40 -19.75 1.65
N GLN A 124 7.17 -19.34 2.91
CA GLN A 124 7.75 -19.94 4.09
C GLN A 124 6.67 -20.65 4.93
N ALA A 125 7.08 -21.67 5.69
CA ALA A 125 6.17 -22.43 6.54
C ALA A 125 5.48 -21.60 7.64
N ASP A 126 6.09 -20.46 8.02
CA ASP A 126 5.54 -19.52 9.01
C ASP A 126 4.50 -18.56 8.40
N GLY A 127 4.13 -18.74 7.13
CA GLY A 127 3.19 -17.88 6.40
C GLY A 127 3.80 -16.57 5.90
N GLY A 128 5.11 -16.43 5.97
CA GLY A 128 5.86 -15.34 5.32
C GLY A 128 6.32 -15.71 3.91
N TYR A 129 7.01 -14.77 3.28
CA TYR A 129 7.62 -14.94 1.96
C TYR A 129 9.08 -14.51 2.04
N ARG A 130 9.99 -15.44 1.74
CA ARG A 130 11.43 -15.12 1.67
C ARG A 130 11.77 -14.50 0.34
N VAL A 131 12.33 -13.30 0.40
CA VAL A 131 12.90 -12.59 -0.73
C VAL A 131 14.41 -12.69 -0.65
N SER A 132 15.05 -13.19 -1.72
CA SER A 132 16.50 -13.28 -1.83
C SER A 132 16.97 -12.49 -3.03
N LEU A 133 17.94 -11.59 -2.81
CA LEU A 133 18.53 -10.75 -3.84
C LEU A 133 20.01 -11.11 -4.02
N ARG A 134 20.43 -11.23 -5.27
CA ARG A 134 21.81 -11.49 -5.68
C ARG A 134 22.25 -10.44 -6.70
N GLY A 135 23.50 -10.02 -6.60
CA GLY A 135 24.09 -9.05 -7.52
C GLY A 135 24.44 -9.64 -8.88
N THR A 136 24.93 -8.82 -9.80
CA THR A 136 25.36 -9.22 -11.15
C THR A 136 26.79 -9.74 -11.21
N GLY A 137 27.60 -9.48 -10.19
CA GLY A 137 28.99 -9.95 -10.13
C GLY A 137 29.08 -11.44 -9.75
N THR A 138 30.07 -12.14 -10.28
CA THR A 138 30.38 -13.52 -9.89
C THR A 138 31.61 -13.53 -8.99
N ILE A 139 31.46 -14.09 -7.79
CA ILE A 139 32.59 -14.50 -6.97
C ILE A 139 32.54 -16.03 -6.95
N GLU A 140 33.51 -16.68 -7.57
CA GLU A 140 33.60 -18.16 -7.62
C GLU A 140 32.31 -18.83 -8.09
N ASN A 141 31.70 -18.37 -9.19
CA ASN A 141 30.42 -18.84 -9.75
C ASN A 141 29.18 -18.59 -8.89
N GLN A 142 29.26 -17.78 -7.83
CA GLN A 142 28.10 -17.38 -7.03
C GLN A 142 27.87 -15.87 -7.14
N LEU A 143 26.62 -15.50 -7.36
CA LEU A 143 26.22 -14.09 -7.30
C LEU A 143 26.27 -13.59 -5.85
N PRO A 144 26.92 -12.43 -5.57
CA PRO A 144 27.00 -11.91 -4.20
C PRO A 144 25.60 -11.51 -3.68
N PRO A 145 25.35 -11.65 -2.37
CA PRO A 145 24.12 -11.15 -1.76
C PRO A 145 24.07 -9.63 -1.83
N MET A 146 22.89 -9.07 -2.07
CA MET A 146 22.69 -7.63 -2.17
C MET A 146 21.65 -7.12 -1.18
N ASN A 147 21.96 -5.96 -0.58
CA ASN A 147 21.08 -5.25 0.35
C ASN A 147 20.51 -4.00 -0.37
N VAL A 148 19.59 -4.20 -1.29
CA VAL A 148 18.95 -3.13 -2.06
C VAL A 148 17.43 -3.16 -1.88
N PRO A 149 16.74 -2.00 -2.00
CA PRO A 149 15.29 -1.95 -1.92
C PRO A 149 14.62 -2.87 -2.93
N PHE A 150 13.46 -3.42 -2.56
CA PHE A 150 12.72 -4.35 -3.40
C PHE A 150 11.20 -4.21 -3.23
N LEU A 151 10.48 -4.61 -4.27
CA LEU A 151 9.03 -4.75 -4.29
C LEU A 151 8.65 -6.22 -4.14
N VAL A 152 7.62 -6.49 -3.34
CA VAL A 152 6.94 -7.79 -3.26
C VAL A 152 5.46 -7.59 -3.55
N VAL A 153 4.90 -8.45 -4.40
CA VAL A 153 3.48 -8.49 -4.75
C VAL A 153 2.95 -9.89 -4.53
N ILE A 154 1.80 -9.99 -3.88
CA ILE A 154 1.08 -11.23 -3.63
C ILE A 154 -0.21 -11.23 -4.44
N VAL A 155 -0.43 -12.26 -5.22
CA VAL A 155 -1.59 -12.44 -6.09
C VAL A 155 -2.37 -13.70 -5.75
#